data_1d9f561507493ba380b6404bd3521037
#
_entry.id   1d9f561507493ba380b6404bd3521037
#
_cell.length_a   1.000
_cell.length_b   1.000
_cell.length_c   1.000
_cell.angle_alpha   90.00
_cell.angle_beta   90.00
_cell.angle_gamma   90.00
#
_symmetry.space_group_name_H-M   'P 1'
#
loop_
_entity.id
_entity.type
_entity.pdbx_description
1 polymer ?
#
loop_
_entity_poly.entity_id
_entity_poly.type
_entity_poly.pdbx_seq_one_letter_code
_entity_poly.pdbx_strand_id
1 'polypeptide(L)'
;INPAMDEHGEINILIFSGLTSHDGENQVAPGLAKSWDYDEDTLTYTFHLEENVKWHDGEPFTADDVKFTIEAIMDPDNGSENAPNYEDVTAIDVIDDHTIAFTLSAPNVAFLDYMTMAILPKHLLEGEDMQESDFFRHPIGTGPYKLDRWGAGQAITLVKNEDYFKGTPNIDKIIFKIVPDDNAKAIQMQSGELDLALLTPKDAKTFADQDGYTCYDMKTSDYRGILYNFNNDYWTANKDIIPAINYAIDRQAIIDAVLLGQGMTAYGPLQRNIYNNENVEHYDYNPEKSKEIMESVGCTMGEDGFYYRDGEKIGFV
;
A
#
# COMPACT_ATOMS: atom_id res chain seq x y z
N ILE A 1 9.65 8.90 -10.06
CA ILE A 1 9.50 8.20 -8.76
C ILE A 1 8.79 9.18 -7.83
N ASN A 2 7.51 9.01 -7.66
CA ASN A 2 6.69 9.89 -6.82
C ASN A 2 6.31 9.14 -5.54
N PRO A 3 6.71 9.61 -4.34
CA PRO A 3 6.41 8.94 -3.08
C PRO A 3 4.92 8.92 -2.70
N ALA A 4 4.09 9.72 -3.36
CA ALA A 4 2.64 9.69 -3.17
C ALA A 4 1.93 8.58 -3.96
N MET A 5 2.64 7.81 -4.79
CA MET A 5 2.06 6.76 -5.64
C MET A 5 2.46 5.37 -5.16
N ASP A 6 1.49 4.52 -4.89
CA ASP A 6 1.69 3.16 -4.41
C ASP A 6 2.49 2.28 -5.39
N GLU A 7 2.35 2.51 -6.70
CA GLU A 7 3.07 1.78 -7.74
C GLU A 7 4.60 1.91 -7.66
N HIS A 8 5.08 2.92 -6.95
CA HIS A 8 6.51 3.15 -6.74
C HIS A 8 7.00 2.76 -5.34
N GLY A 9 6.15 2.16 -4.51
CA GLY A 9 6.41 1.89 -3.10
C GLY A 9 7.73 1.16 -2.82
N GLU A 10 8.04 0.12 -3.58
CA GLU A 10 9.26 -0.68 -3.43
C GLU A 10 10.55 0.13 -3.68
N ILE A 11 10.49 1.16 -4.52
CA ILE A 11 11.63 2.04 -4.81
C ILE A 11 11.64 3.22 -3.84
N ASN A 12 10.46 3.76 -3.53
CA ASN A 12 10.32 4.92 -2.64
C ASN A 12 10.93 4.66 -1.26
N ILE A 13 10.69 3.52 -0.65
CA ILE A 13 11.26 3.14 0.66
C ILE A 13 12.79 3.02 0.67
N LEU A 14 13.41 2.91 -0.49
CA LEU A 14 14.87 2.87 -0.61
C LEU A 14 15.47 4.27 -0.79
N ILE A 15 14.73 5.20 -1.37
CA ILE A 15 15.20 6.57 -1.63
C ILE A 15 14.80 7.53 -0.53
N PHE A 16 13.60 7.38 0.02
CA PHE A 16 13.03 8.29 1.02
C PHE A 16 12.86 7.62 2.37
N SER A 17 12.66 8.43 3.40
CA SER A 17 12.27 7.97 4.74
C SER A 17 11.11 8.82 5.26
N GLY A 18 10.23 8.21 6.07
CA GLY A 18 9.19 8.90 6.83
C GLY A 18 9.65 9.21 8.26
N LEU A 19 8.84 9.93 9.02
CA LEU A 19 9.07 10.15 10.46
C LEU A 19 9.02 8.83 11.21
N THR A 20 8.05 8.00 10.86
CA THR A 20 7.92 6.62 11.34
C THR A 20 8.23 5.64 10.21
N SER A 21 8.35 4.39 10.55
CA SER A 21 8.47 3.26 9.63
C SER A 21 7.65 2.08 10.16
N HIS A 22 7.62 0.96 9.45
CA HIS A 22 7.09 -0.29 9.99
C HIS A 22 8.24 -1.30 10.18
N ASP A 23 8.15 -2.08 11.24
CA ASP A 23 9.05 -3.20 11.49
C ASP A 23 8.63 -4.48 10.73
N GLY A 24 9.35 -5.58 10.93
CA GLY A 24 9.05 -6.87 10.29
C GLY A 24 7.72 -7.51 10.71
N GLU A 25 7.08 -7.01 11.75
CA GLU A 25 5.76 -7.44 12.25
C GLU A 25 4.66 -6.45 11.89
N ASN A 26 4.98 -5.48 11.03
CA ASN A 26 4.09 -4.40 10.59
C ASN A 26 3.59 -3.52 11.75
N GLN A 27 4.46 -3.31 12.76
CA GLN A 27 4.20 -2.37 13.84
C GLN A 27 4.93 -1.06 13.57
N VAL A 28 4.34 0.06 14.00
CA VAL A 28 4.98 1.38 13.89
C VAL A 28 6.30 1.39 14.64
N ALA A 29 7.35 1.83 13.97
CA ALA A 29 8.71 1.90 14.46
C ALA A 29 9.37 3.24 14.14
N PRO A 30 10.47 3.64 14.80
CA PRO A 30 11.23 4.83 14.49
C PRO A 30 11.73 4.90 13.04
N GLY A 31 11.55 6.08 12.41
CA GLY A 31 12.07 6.44 11.10
C GLY A 31 13.08 7.59 11.21
N LEU A 32 12.76 8.74 10.63
CA LEU A 32 13.48 10.00 10.83
C LEU A 32 13.24 10.60 12.22
N ALA A 33 12.12 10.23 12.86
CA ALA A 33 11.91 10.48 14.29
C ALA A 33 12.47 9.31 15.09
N LYS A 34 13.38 9.58 16.01
CA LYS A 34 13.92 8.59 16.95
C LYS A 34 12.94 8.21 18.06
N SER A 35 11.98 9.11 18.36
CA SER A 35 10.91 8.92 19.34
C SER A 35 9.82 9.97 19.16
N TRP A 36 8.70 9.76 19.81
CA TRP A 36 7.60 10.74 19.91
C TRP A 36 6.88 10.63 21.24
N ASP A 37 6.27 11.75 21.65
CA ASP A 37 5.38 11.83 22.80
C ASP A 37 3.97 12.18 22.32
N TYR A 38 2.95 11.70 23.02
CA TYR A 38 1.55 12.06 22.77
C TYR A 38 0.90 12.61 24.03
N ASP A 39 0.38 13.82 23.93
CA ASP A 39 -0.40 14.47 24.96
C ASP A 39 -1.89 14.31 24.63
N GLU A 40 -2.60 13.48 25.41
CA GLU A 40 -4.02 13.20 25.21
C GLU A 40 -4.92 14.40 25.54
N ASP A 41 -4.50 15.30 26.41
CA ASP A 41 -5.28 16.47 26.80
C ASP A 41 -5.29 17.54 25.70
N THR A 42 -4.20 17.68 24.97
CA THR A 42 -4.03 18.65 23.88
C THR A 42 -4.11 18.00 22.50
N LEU A 43 -4.22 16.68 22.40
CA LEU A 43 -4.18 15.89 21.16
C LEU A 43 -2.92 16.18 20.33
N THR A 44 -1.78 16.36 21.01
CA THR A 44 -0.54 16.78 20.36
C THR A 44 0.49 15.67 20.36
N TYR A 45 0.98 15.34 19.15
CA TYR A 45 2.16 14.50 18.96
C TYR A 45 3.40 15.38 18.84
N THR A 46 4.43 15.12 19.64
CA THR A 46 5.74 15.77 19.55
C THR A 46 6.76 14.76 19.09
N PHE A 47 7.34 14.97 17.89
CA PHE A 47 8.35 14.10 17.32
C PHE A 47 9.74 14.65 17.59
N HIS A 48 10.66 13.77 18.05
CA HIS A 48 12.07 14.04 18.26
C HIS A 48 12.86 13.43 17.11
N LEU A 49 13.44 14.27 16.25
CA LEU A 49 14.11 13.84 15.03
C LEU A 49 15.55 13.39 15.28
N GLU A 50 16.07 12.56 14.37
CA GLU A 50 17.48 12.20 14.32
C GLU A 50 18.34 13.42 13.95
N GLU A 51 19.47 13.62 14.64
CA GLU A 51 20.26 14.87 14.54
C GLU A 51 21.28 14.88 13.40
N ASN A 52 21.65 13.71 12.87
CA ASN A 52 22.75 13.61 11.88
C ASN A 52 22.27 13.10 10.51
N VAL A 53 21.01 13.37 10.17
CA VAL A 53 20.44 12.99 8.89
C VAL A 53 20.82 14.02 7.84
N LYS A 54 21.24 13.52 6.68
CA LYS A 54 21.51 14.34 5.49
C LYS A 54 20.69 13.84 4.32
N TRP A 55 20.26 14.79 3.51
CA TRP A 55 19.76 14.53 2.17
C TRP A 55 20.86 13.90 1.30
N HIS A 56 20.51 13.23 0.23
CA HIS A 56 21.46 12.59 -0.68
C HIS A 56 22.45 13.54 -1.33
N ASP A 57 22.13 14.82 -1.41
CA ASP A 57 23.01 15.91 -1.90
C ASP A 57 23.90 16.51 -0.81
N GLY A 58 23.70 16.10 0.44
CA GLY A 58 24.53 16.49 1.58
C GLY A 58 23.94 17.60 2.46
N GLU A 59 22.84 18.24 2.07
CA GLU A 59 22.13 19.22 2.91
C GLU A 59 21.56 18.55 4.17
N PRO A 60 21.51 19.27 5.32
CA PRO A 60 20.95 18.72 6.55
C PRO A 60 19.43 18.57 6.44
N PHE A 61 18.91 17.48 7.00
CA PHE A 61 17.47 17.29 7.22
C PHE A 61 17.06 17.98 8.53
N THR A 62 15.94 18.70 8.50
CA THR A 62 15.40 19.42 9.67
C THR A 62 13.88 19.28 9.78
N ALA A 63 13.33 19.75 10.91
CA ALA A 63 11.90 19.84 11.15
C ALA A 63 11.15 20.73 10.14
N ASP A 64 11.84 21.68 9.50
CA ASP A 64 11.26 22.49 8.42
C ASP A 64 10.91 21.66 7.17
N ASP A 65 11.69 20.62 6.84
CA ASP A 65 11.37 19.71 5.72
C ASP A 65 10.10 18.93 6.01
N VAL A 66 9.93 18.51 7.27
CA VAL A 66 8.72 17.80 7.72
C VAL A 66 7.49 18.68 7.59
N LYS A 67 7.57 19.90 8.14
CA LYS A 67 6.49 20.88 8.04
C LYS A 67 6.13 21.16 6.58
N PHE A 68 7.12 21.46 5.76
CA PHE A 68 6.94 21.69 4.33
C PHE A 68 6.21 20.55 3.64
N THR A 69 6.61 19.31 3.91
CA THR A 69 6.01 18.12 3.28
C THR A 69 4.53 18.00 3.62
N ILE A 70 4.18 18.09 4.91
CA ILE A 70 2.79 17.90 5.33
C ILE A 70 1.92 19.08 4.85
N GLU A 71 2.42 20.32 4.91
CA GLU A 71 1.72 21.48 4.34
C GLU A 71 1.50 21.33 2.82
N ALA A 72 2.50 20.82 2.08
CA ALA A 72 2.35 20.55 0.65
C ALA A 72 1.34 19.44 0.33
N ILE A 73 1.22 18.40 1.17
CA ILE A 73 0.19 17.38 1.05
C ILE A 73 -1.20 17.94 1.31
N MET A 74 -1.33 18.82 2.31
CA MET A 74 -2.61 19.43 2.71
C MET A 74 -3.06 20.54 1.76
N ASP A 75 -2.17 21.08 0.95
CA ASP A 75 -2.48 22.14 -0.01
C ASP A 75 -3.36 21.58 -1.15
N PRO A 76 -4.63 22.07 -1.29
CA PRO A 76 -5.53 21.59 -2.32
C PRO A 76 -5.04 21.85 -3.75
N ASP A 77 -4.18 22.86 -3.95
CA ASP A 77 -3.63 23.17 -5.28
C ASP A 77 -2.67 22.06 -5.76
N ASN A 78 -2.07 21.31 -4.85
CA ASN A 78 -1.21 20.16 -5.17
C ASN A 78 -1.98 18.89 -5.49
N GLY A 79 -3.27 18.80 -5.13
CA GLY A 79 -4.15 17.68 -5.47
C GLY A 79 -3.68 16.32 -4.93
N SER A 80 -3.05 16.30 -3.75
CA SER A 80 -2.53 15.07 -3.15
C SER A 80 -3.66 14.12 -2.74
N GLU A 81 -3.59 12.86 -3.17
CA GLU A 81 -4.52 11.80 -2.74
C GLU A 81 -4.40 11.47 -1.24
N ASN A 82 -3.27 11.87 -0.62
CA ASN A 82 -3.01 11.66 0.82
C ASN A 82 -3.53 12.81 1.71
N ALA A 83 -4.03 13.90 1.14
CA ALA A 83 -4.55 15.03 1.92
C ALA A 83 -5.62 14.63 2.97
N PRO A 84 -6.55 13.68 2.70
CA PRO A 84 -7.52 13.23 3.69
C PRO A 84 -6.90 12.62 4.96
N ASN A 85 -5.69 12.07 4.88
CA ASN A 85 -5.00 11.48 6.04
C ASN A 85 -4.58 12.53 7.08
N TYR A 86 -4.51 13.78 6.68
CA TYR A 86 -4.03 14.90 7.50
C TYR A 86 -5.10 15.95 7.78
N GLU A 87 -6.38 15.69 7.44
CA GLU A 87 -7.47 16.64 7.64
C GLU A 87 -7.72 17.00 9.11
N ASP A 88 -7.33 16.12 10.04
CA ASP A 88 -7.39 16.36 11.48
C ASP A 88 -6.25 17.25 11.99
N VAL A 89 -5.20 17.53 11.23
CA VAL A 89 -4.07 18.38 11.65
C VAL A 89 -4.51 19.84 11.68
N THR A 90 -4.50 20.44 12.87
CA THR A 90 -4.89 21.84 13.09
C THR A 90 -3.71 22.80 13.27
N ALA A 91 -2.57 22.27 13.71
CA ALA A 91 -1.34 23.05 13.85
C ALA A 91 -0.10 22.17 13.61
N ILE A 92 0.94 22.79 13.03
CA ILE A 92 2.26 22.20 12.82
C ILE A 92 3.29 23.19 13.33
N ASP A 93 3.89 22.91 14.50
CA ASP A 93 4.80 23.79 15.20
C ASP A 93 6.22 23.22 15.16
N VAL A 94 7.12 23.91 14.45
CA VAL A 94 8.56 23.65 14.53
C VAL A 94 9.09 24.29 15.82
N ILE A 95 9.52 23.46 16.75
CA ILE A 95 10.03 23.90 18.07
C ILE A 95 11.51 24.25 17.95
N ASP A 96 12.26 23.39 17.27
CA ASP A 96 13.65 23.58 16.87
C ASP A 96 13.97 22.69 15.65
N ASP A 97 15.22 22.71 15.17
CA ASP A 97 15.64 21.97 13.98
C ASP A 97 15.35 20.45 14.06
N HIS A 98 15.20 19.88 15.27
CA HIS A 98 15.03 18.46 15.51
C HIS A 98 13.80 18.12 16.34
N THR A 99 12.88 19.07 16.53
CA THR A 99 11.65 18.86 17.30
C THR A 99 10.46 19.53 16.59
N ILE A 100 9.43 18.75 16.29
CA ILE A 100 8.21 19.22 15.64
C ILE A 100 6.98 18.65 16.33
N ALA A 101 5.95 19.48 16.50
CA ALA A 101 4.68 19.08 17.10
C ALA A 101 3.52 19.21 16.11
N PHE A 102 2.60 18.24 16.19
CA PHE A 102 1.35 18.21 15.43
C PHE A 102 0.17 18.16 16.39
N THR A 103 -0.70 19.16 16.32
CA THR A 103 -1.95 19.18 17.11
C THR A 103 -3.10 18.73 16.21
N LEU A 104 -3.90 17.80 16.72
CA LEU A 104 -5.05 17.24 16.00
C LEU A 104 -6.37 17.80 16.52
N SER A 105 -7.41 17.82 15.68
CA SER A 105 -8.79 18.20 16.06
C SER A 105 -9.53 17.09 16.79
N ALA A 106 -9.14 15.83 16.57
CA ALA A 106 -9.71 14.63 17.16
C ALA A 106 -8.63 13.56 17.36
N PRO A 107 -8.81 12.59 18.28
CA PRO A 107 -7.91 11.45 18.39
C PRO A 107 -7.89 10.64 17.09
N ASN A 108 -6.71 10.41 16.54
CA ASN A 108 -6.52 9.63 15.33
C ASN A 108 -5.50 8.51 15.58
N VAL A 109 -5.99 7.28 15.68
CA VAL A 109 -5.16 6.11 15.98
C VAL A 109 -4.22 5.71 14.84
N ALA A 110 -4.52 6.14 13.61
CA ALA A 110 -3.72 5.87 12.43
C ALA A 110 -2.66 6.96 12.16
N PHE A 111 -2.61 8.02 12.97
CA PHE A 111 -1.74 9.15 12.70
C PHE A 111 -0.26 8.77 12.59
N LEU A 112 0.23 7.86 13.44
CA LEU A 112 1.60 7.37 13.36
C LEU A 112 1.87 6.53 12.10
N ASP A 113 0.87 5.81 11.59
CA ASP A 113 0.97 5.10 10.32
C ASP A 113 1.06 6.09 9.15
N TYR A 114 0.32 7.19 9.19
CA TYR A 114 0.41 8.24 8.17
C TYR A 114 1.77 8.95 8.15
N MET A 115 2.49 8.98 9.28
CA MET A 115 3.83 9.54 9.38
C MET A 115 4.93 8.68 8.73
N THR A 116 4.59 7.51 8.18
CA THR A 116 5.49 6.73 7.30
C THR A 116 5.65 7.38 5.92
N MET A 117 4.82 8.37 5.59
CA MET A 117 4.92 9.15 4.36
C MET A 117 6.33 9.72 4.19
N ALA A 118 6.85 9.58 2.99
CA ALA A 118 8.17 10.09 2.62
C ALA A 118 8.27 11.61 2.82
N ILE A 119 9.29 12.06 3.55
CA ILE A 119 9.57 13.47 3.68
C ILE A 119 10.30 13.98 2.44
N LEU A 120 9.94 15.17 1.99
CA LEU A 120 10.45 15.83 0.79
C LEU A 120 11.42 16.97 1.16
N PRO A 121 12.46 17.22 0.34
CA PRO A 121 13.45 18.26 0.60
C PRO A 121 12.89 19.66 0.31
N LYS A 122 12.65 20.45 1.35
CA LYS A 122 12.18 21.83 1.24
C LYS A 122 13.09 22.67 0.35
N HIS A 123 14.40 22.54 0.52
CA HIS A 123 15.40 23.33 -0.20
C HIS A 123 15.38 23.16 -1.73
N LEU A 124 14.78 22.07 -2.23
CA LEU A 124 14.64 21.81 -3.66
C LEU A 124 13.24 22.08 -4.21
N LEU A 125 12.22 22.06 -3.34
CA LEU A 125 10.82 22.07 -3.77
C LEU A 125 10.03 23.31 -3.32
N GLU A 126 10.56 24.12 -2.41
CA GLU A 126 9.87 25.33 -1.97
C GLU A 126 9.69 26.31 -3.14
N GLY A 127 8.44 26.61 -3.48
CA GLY A 127 8.07 27.49 -4.60
C GLY A 127 8.03 26.80 -5.98
N GLU A 128 8.29 25.51 -6.06
CA GLU A 128 8.13 24.71 -7.28
C GLU A 128 6.69 24.22 -7.43
N ASP A 129 6.25 24.04 -8.68
CA ASP A 129 5.00 23.34 -8.98
C ASP A 129 5.19 21.82 -8.80
N MET A 130 4.55 21.26 -7.76
CA MET A 130 4.70 19.85 -7.42
C MET A 130 4.24 18.89 -8.53
N GLN A 131 3.33 19.32 -9.41
CA GLN A 131 2.81 18.47 -10.48
C GLN A 131 3.72 18.46 -11.70
N GLU A 132 4.48 19.53 -11.93
CA GLU A 132 5.36 19.68 -13.10
C GLU A 132 6.85 19.55 -12.75
N SER A 133 7.22 19.45 -11.47
CA SER A 133 8.59 19.40 -11.01
C SER A 133 9.37 18.20 -11.56
N ASP A 134 10.55 18.46 -12.13
CA ASP A 134 11.50 17.44 -12.57
C ASP A 134 12.14 16.67 -11.42
N PHE A 135 11.93 17.10 -10.18
CA PHE A 135 12.39 16.45 -8.96
C PHE A 135 12.05 14.95 -8.93
N PHE A 136 10.83 14.57 -9.30
CA PHE A 136 10.38 13.17 -9.26
C PHE A 136 11.05 12.27 -10.30
N ARG A 137 11.80 12.86 -11.25
CA ARG A 137 12.70 12.11 -12.16
C ARG A 137 14.12 12.00 -11.61
N HIS A 138 14.52 12.91 -10.74
CA HIS A 138 15.83 12.99 -10.11
C HIS A 138 15.69 13.12 -8.59
N PRO A 139 15.02 12.18 -7.93
CA PRO A 139 14.67 12.30 -6.52
C PRO A 139 15.90 12.34 -5.63
N ILE A 140 15.87 13.25 -4.67
CA ILE A 140 16.82 13.38 -3.57
C ILE A 140 16.06 13.03 -2.29
N GLY A 141 16.47 12.00 -1.60
CA GLY A 141 15.85 11.53 -0.37
C GLY A 141 16.83 11.44 0.79
N THR A 142 16.37 10.84 1.89
CA THR A 142 17.18 10.55 3.08
C THR A 142 17.42 9.05 3.26
N GLY A 143 16.97 8.25 2.30
CA GLY A 143 16.96 6.79 2.37
C GLY A 143 18.31 6.11 2.21
N PRO A 144 18.32 4.77 2.34
CA PRO A 144 19.55 3.97 2.25
C PRO A 144 20.20 3.94 0.86
N TYR A 145 19.46 4.28 -0.19
CA TYR A 145 19.97 4.29 -1.56
C TYR A 145 19.64 5.60 -2.27
N LYS A 146 20.55 5.98 -3.18
CA LYS A 146 20.46 7.17 -4.05
C LYS A 146 20.14 6.73 -5.49
N LEU A 147 19.36 7.52 -6.21
CA LEU A 147 19.17 7.30 -7.65
C LEU A 147 20.49 7.58 -8.39
N ASP A 148 21.00 6.60 -9.11
CA ASP A 148 22.14 6.75 -10.02
C ASP A 148 21.66 7.01 -11.45
N ARG A 149 20.72 6.18 -11.93
CA ARG A 149 20.19 6.31 -13.31
C ARG A 149 18.78 5.75 -13.40
N TRP A 150 17.95 6.45 -14.16
CA TRP A 150 16.65 5.97 -14.59
C TRP A 150 16.56 5.88 -16.11
N GLY A 151 16.60 4.66 -16.65
CA GLY A 151 16.30 4.37 -18.06
C GLY A 151 14.81 4.06 -18.21
N ALA A 152 14.04 5.03 -18.71
CA ALA A 152 12.60 4.88 -18.86
C ALA A 152 12.24 3.61 -19.65
N GLY A 153 11.34 2.78 -19.11
CA GLY A 153 10.93 1.51 -19.71
C GLY A 153 11.98 0.41 -19.69
N GLN A 154 13.15 0.62 -19.09
CA GLN A 154 14.25 -0.36 -19.07
C GLN A 154 14.65 -0.78 -17.65
N ALA A 155 15.24 0.16 -16.89
CA ALA A 155 15.73 -0.12 -15.55
C ALA A 155 15.89 1.16 -14.74
N ILE A 156 15.81 1.02 -13.42
CA ILE A 156 16.20 2.02 -12.43
C ILE A 156 17.40 1.48 -11.67
N THR A 157 18.47 2.26 -11.59
CA THR A 157 19.69 1.90 -10.87
C THR A 157 19.83 2.77 -9.64
N LEU A 158 19.98 2.15 -8.50
CA LEU A 158 20.25 2.78 -7.22
C LEU A 158 21.65 2.40 -6.74
N VAL A 159 22.36 3.33 -6.09
CA VAL A 159 23.62 3.10 -5.40
C VAL A 159 23.45 3.37 -3.92
N LYS A 160 24.23 2.68 -3.08
CA LYS A 160 24.13 2.84 -1.64
C LYS A 160 24.42 4.29 -1.20
N ASN A 161 23.73 4.73 -0.18
CA ASN A 161 24.02 5.96 0.56
C ASN A 161 25.02 5.60 1.70
N GLU A 162 26.27 5.98 1.56
CA GLU A 162 27.31 5.69 2.56
C GLU A 162 27.08 6.43 3.87
N ASP A 163 26.39 7.61 3.80
CA ASP A 163 26.05 8.46 4.93
C ASP A 163 24.65 8.17 5.51
N TYR A 164 24.06 6.99 5.21
CA TYR A 164 22.74 6.67 5.72
C TYR A 164 22.71 6.60 7.24
N PHE A 165 21.81 7.32 7.87
CA PHE A 165 21.76 7.51 9.32
C PHE A 165 21.55 6.24 10.15
N LYS A 166 20.95 5.19 9.57
CA LYS A 166 20.80 3.85 10.21
C LYS A 166 21.96 2.90 9.87
N GLY A 167 23.03 3.39 9.25
CA GLY A 167 24.21 2.64 8.87
C GLY A 167 24.29 2.32 7.37
N THR A 168 25.51 2.22 6.86
CA THR A 168 25.78 1.99 5.44
C THR A 168 25.21 0.66 4.96
N PRO A 169 24.40 0.65 3.87
CA PRO A 169 23.89 -0.59 3.28
C PRO A 169 24.98 -1.56 2.83
N ASN A 170 24.74 -2.86 2.98
CA ASN A 170 25.68 -3.91 2.58
C ASN A 170 25.73 -4.15 1.07
N ILE A 171 24.65 -3.82 0.34
CA ILE A 171 24.57 -4.01 -1.12
C ILE A 171 24.98 -2.69 -1.78
N ASP A 172 26.01 -2.72 -2.63
CA ASP A 172 26.56 -1.51 -3.25
C ASP A 172 25.60 -0.90 -4.28
N LYS A 173 24.87 -1.75 -5.01
CA LYS A 173 24.00 -1.33 -6.12
C LYS A 173 22.78 -2.22 -6.26
N ILE A 174 21.63 -1.62 -6.50
CA ILE A 174 20.37 -2.31 -6.81
C ILE A 174 19.93 -1.86 -8.22
N ILE A 175 19.55 -2.81 -9.06
CA ILE A 175 19.03 -2.55 -10.40
C ILE A 175 17.62 -3.12 -10.48
N PHE A 176 16.63 -2.25 -10.52
CA PHE A 176 15.24 -2.63 -10.82
C PHE A 176 15.08 -2.76 -12.33
N LYS A 177 15.02 -3.97 -12.83
CA LYS A 177 14.80 -4.28 -14.25
C LYS A 177 13.29 -4.35 -14.52
N ILE A 178 12.81 -3.60 -15.50
CA ILE A 178 11.40 -3.60 -15.90
C ILE A 178 11.15 -4.80 -16.81
N VAL A 179 10.42 -5.81 -16.31
CA VAL A 179 10.06 -7.03 -17.03
C VAL A 179 8.54 -7.22 -16.93
N PRO A 180 7.74 -6.73 -17.89
CA PRO A 180 6.28 -6.75 -17.80
C PRO A 180 5.65 -8.13 -17.92
N ASP A 181 6.30 -9.08 -18.57
CA ASP A 181 5.80 -10.44 -18.79
C ASP A 181 6.31 -11.40 -17.71
N ASP A 182 5.38 -12.06 -17.00
CA ASP A 182 5.72 -12.96 -15.90
C ASP A 182 6.51 -14.20 -16.35
N ASN A 183 6.21 -14.76 -17.53
CA ASN A 183 6.98 -15.90 -18.05
C ASN A 183 8.41 -15.47 -18.38
N ALA A 184 8.60 -14.28 -18.98
CA ALA A 184 9.93 -13.74 -19.25
C ALA A 184 10.69 -13.49 -17.93
N LYS A 185 10.02 -13.02 -16.89
CA LYS A 185 10.59 -12.85 -15.54
C LYS A 185 11.09 -14.18 -14.96
N ALA A 186 10.26 -15.23 -15.03
CA ALA A 186 10.65 -16.58 -14.59
C ALA A 186 11.84 -17.14 -15.37
N ILE A 187 11.89 -16.94 -16.70
CA ILE A 187 13.02 -17.35 -17.56
C ILE A 187 14.29 -16.61 -17.17
N GLN A 188 14.23 -15.29 -16.94
CA GLN A 188 15.38 -14.49 -16.55
C GLN A 188 15.89 -14.87 -15.13
N MET A 189 14.98 -15.22 -14.23
CA MET A 189 15.36 -15.78 -12.93
C MET A 189 16.11 -17.11 -13.11
N GLN A 190 15.62 -18.00 -13.94
CA GLN A 190 16.24 -19.30 -14.21
C GLN A 190 17.60 -19.17 -14.92
N SER A 191 17.79 -18.17 -15.78
CA SER A 191 19.07 -17.92 -16.46
C SER A 191 20.10 -17.21 -15.57
N GLY A 192 19.72 -16.77 -14.38
CA GLY A 192 20.59 -15.98 -13.48
C GLY A 192 20.76 -14.53 -13.92
N GLU A 193 19.86 -14.00 -14.74
CA GLU A 193 19.81 -12.56 -15.09
C GLU A 193 19.15 -11.72 -14.00
N LEU A 194 18.40 -12.35 -13.10
CA LEU A 194 17.76 -11.72 -11.93
C LEU A 194 18.21 -12.44 -10.66
N ASP A 195 18.50 -11.67 -9.63
CA ASP A 195 18.83 -12.16 -8.29
C ASP A 195 17.60 -12.29 -7.40
N LEU A 196 16.59 -11.46 -7.65
CA LEU A 196 15.31 -11.41 -6.93
C LEU A 196 14.18 -11.13 -7.91
N ALA A 197 13.05 -11.82 -7.77
CA ALA A 197 11.86 -11.55 -8.57
C ALA A 197 10.58 -11.88 -7.79
N LEU A 198 9.57 -11.05 -7.93
CA LEU A 198 8.20 -11.38 -7.55
C LEU A 198 7.60 -12.23 -8.67
N LEU A 199 7.27 -13.48 -8.38
CA LEU A 199 6.75 -14.44 -9.35
C LEU A 199 5.29 -14.79 -9.04
N THR A 200 4.57 -15.23 -10.07
CA THR A 200 3.23 -15.83 -9.87
C THR A 200 3.37 -17.12 -9.06
N PRO A 201 2.34 -17.56 -8.30
CA PRO A 201 2.37 -18.83 -7.59
C PRO A 201 2.75 -20.03 -8.48
N LYS A 202 2.30 -20.03 -9.74
CA LYS A 202 2.62 -21.04 -10.73
C LYS A 202 4.11 -21.09 -11.05
N ASP A 203 4.71 -19.93 -11.30
CA ASP A 203 6.11 -19.83 -11.69
C ASP A 203 7.04 -20.05 -10.49
N ALA A 204 6.69 -19.49 -9.32
CA ALA A 204 7.43 -19.70 -8.08
C ALA A 204 7.52 -21.18 -7.69
N LYS A 205 6.46 -21.96 -7.92
CA LYS A 205 6.46 -23.41 -7.64
C LYS A 205 7.53 -24.16 -8.42
N THR A 206 7.96 -23.67 -9.59
CA THR A 206 9.04 -24.30 -10.38
C THR A 206 10.40 -24.16 -9.73
N PHE A 207 10.60 -23.21 -8.82
CA PHE A 207 11.84 -22.92 -8.13
C PHE A 207 11.88 -23.47 -6.68
N ALA A 208 10.72 -23.79 -6.11
CA ALA A 208 10.58 -24.12 -4.69
C ALA A 208 11.45 -25.30 -4.23
N ASP A 209 11.65 -26.30 -5.12
CA ASP A 209 12.42 -27.52 -4.83
C ASP A 209 13.78 -27.54 -5.57
N GLN A 210 14.23 -26.41 -6.15
CA GLN A 210 15.49 -26.34 -6.88
C GLN A 210 16.62 -25.83 -5.99
N ASP A 211 17.77 -26.49 -6.04
CA ASP A 211 19.00 -26.01 -5.39
C ASP A 211 19.40 -24.63 -5.92
N GLY A 212 19.80 -23.75 -5.01
CA GLY A 212 20.26 -22.40 -5.33
C GLY A 212 19.17 -21.34 -5.34
N TYR A 213 17.90 -21.71 -5.11
CA TYR A 213 16.80 -20.76 -4.95
C TYR A 213 16.21 -20.83 -3.55
N THR A 214 15.75 -19.68 -3.07
CA THR A 214 14.94 -19.59 -1.84
C THR A 214 13.64 -18.89 -2.20
N CYS A 215 12.51 -19.55 -1.96
CA CYS A 215 11.18 -18.98 -2.16
C CYS A 215 10.65 -18.46 -0.81
N TYR A 216 10.21 -17.21 -0.81
CA TYR A 216 9.54 -16.58 0.33
C TYR A 216 8.06 -16.39 0.03
N ASP A 217 7.22 -16.91 0.90
CA ASP A 217 5.78 -16.76 0.83
C ASP A 217 5.38 -15.46 1.52
N MET A 218 5.17 -14.41 0.73
CA MET A 218 4.82 -13.09 1.23
C MET A 218 3.31 -13.01 1.50
N LYS A 219 2.93 -13.11 2.75
CA LYS A 219 1.54 -12.95 3.18
C LYS A 219 1.19 -11.46 3.20
N THR A 220 0.42 -11.04 2.23
CA THR A 220 -0.06 -9.65 2.12
C THR A 220 -1.37 -9.44 2.87
N SER A 221 -1.75 -8.17 3.07
CA SER A 221 -3.08 -7.77 3.50
C SER A 221 -4.03 -7.55 2.32
N ASP A 222 -3.61 -7.88 1.11
CA ASP A 222 -4.42 -7.78 -0.09
C ASP A 222 -5.75 -8.50 0.08
N TYR A 223 -6.83 -7.78 -0.20
CA TYR A 223 -8.18 -8.28 -0.16
C TYR A 223 -8.80 -8.20 -1.56
N ARG A 224 -9.32 -9.31 -2.03
CA ARG A 224 -10.04 -9.40 -3.30
C ARG A 224 -11.50 -9.71 -3.03
N GLY A 225 -12.37 -8.82 -3.46
CA GLY A 225 -13.81 -8.95 -3.21
C GLY A 225 -14.66 -8.39 -4.34
N ILE A 226 -15.97 -8.61 -4.24
CA ILE A 226 -16.96 -8.00 -5.13
C ILE A 226 -17.51 -6.77 -4.42
N LEU A 227 -17.32 -5.59 -5.02
CA LEU A 227 -17.87 -4.34 -4.54
C LEU A 227 -19.18 -4.04 -5.27
N TYR A 228 -20.28 -3.96 -4.53
CA TYR A 228 -21.60 -3.64 -5.06
C TYR A 228 -21.82 -2.12 -5.06
N ASN A 229 -21.99 -1.52 -6.23
CA ASN A 229 -22.21 -0.08 -6.34
C ASN A 229 -23.69 0.28 -6.04
N PHE A 230 -23.98 0.65 -4.80
CA PHE A 230 -25.33 1.04 -4.38
C PHE A 230 -25.78 2.43 -4.87
N ASN A 231 -24.98 3.17 -5.61
CA ASN A 231 -25.42 4.32 -6.39
C ASN A 231 -26.07 3.89 -7.72
N ASN A 232 -26.01 2.63 -8.07
CA ASN A 232 -26.70 2.05 -9.21
C ASN A 232 -28.07 1.52 -8.76
N ASP A 233 -29.13 1.93 -9.48
CA ASP A 233 -30.52 1.58 -9.17
C ASP A 233 -30.75 0.06 -9.15
N TYR A 234 -30.09 -0.70 -10.01
CA TYR A 234 -30.17 -2.15 -10.03
C TYR A 234 -29.76 -2.77 -8.70
N TRP A 235 -28.58 -2.40 -8.17
CA TRP A 235 -28.10 -2.94 -6.91
C TRP A 235 -28.90 -2.43 -5.70
N THR A 236 -29.40 -1.20 -5.78
CA THR A 236 -30.29 -0.65 -4.76
C THR A 236 -31.60 -1.42 -4.68
N ALA A 237 -32.18 -1.78 -5.85
CA ALA A 237 -33.43 -2.53 -5.95
C ALA A 237 -33.25 -4.05 -5.61
N ASN A 238 -32.06 -4.59 -5.77
CA ASN A 238 -31.77 -6.03 -5.66
C ASN A 238 -30.79 -6.36 -4.51
N LYS A 239 -30.74 -5.59 -3.43
CA LYS A 239 -29.86 -5.86 -2.26
C LYS A 239 -30.10 -7.23 -1.64
N ASP A 240 -31.32 -7.69 -1.68
CA ASP A 240 -31.79 -8.96 -1.08
C ASP A 240 -31.25 -10.23 -1.77
N ILE A 241 -30.74 -10.11 -3.03
CA ILE A 241 -30.07 -11.24 -3.70
C ILE A 241 -28.58 -11.36 -3.36
N ILE A 242 -27.95 -10.34 -2.76
CA ILE A 242 -26.52 -10.34 -2.47
C ILE A 242 -26.08 -11.55 -1.59
N PRO A 243 -26.81 -11.93 -0.53
CA PRO A 243 -26.50 -13.14 0.21
C PRO A 243 -26.49 -14.40 -0.66
N ALA A 244 -27.44 -14.52 -1.60
CA ALA A 244 -27.48 -15.66 -2.51
C ALA A 244 -26.24 -15.72 -3.42
N ILE A 245 -25.79 -14.57 -3.93
CA ILE A 245 -24.56 -14.46 -4.74
C ILE A 245 -23.36 -14.91 -3.92
N ASN A 246 -23.26 -14.47 -2.66
CA ASN A 246 -22.15 -14.85 -1.78
C ASN A 246 -22.09 -16.35 -1.49
N TYR A 247 -23.25 -17.02 -1.29
CA TYR A 247 -23.31 -18.48 -1.11
C TYR A 247 -23.04 -19.26 -2.40
N ALA A 248 -23.21 -18.65 -3.58
CA ALA A 248 -22.95 -19.30 -4.87
C ALA A 248 -21.47 -19.31 -5.27
N ILE A 249 -20.61 -18.54 -4.60
CA ILE A 249 -19.19 -18.40 -4.96
C ILE A 249 -18.35 -19.40 -4.17
N ASP A 250 -17.76 -20.37 -4.88
CA ASP A 250 -16.78 -21.29 -4.31
C ASP A 250 -15.39 -20.63 -4.21
N ARG A 251 -15.16 -19.90 -3.11
CA ARG A 251 -13.91 -19.18 -2.88
C ARG A 251 -12.71 -20.11 -2.76
N GLN A 252 -12.92 -21.30 -2.15
CA GLN A 252 -11.84 -22.26 -2.00
C GLN A 252 -11.41 -22.81 -3.35
N ALA A 253 -12.36 -23.16 -4.21
CA ALA A 253 -12.04 -23.63 -5.56
C ALA A 253 -11.28 -22.55 -6.39
N ILE A 254 -11.60 -21.27 -6.20
CA ILE A 254 -10.84 -20.17 -6.83
C ILE A 254 -9.41 -20.13 -6.30
N ILE A 255 -9.23 -20.20 -4.96
CA ILE A 255 -7.91 -20.22 -4.34
C ILE A 255 -7.09 -21.41 -4.84
N ASP A 256 -7.67 -22.59 -4.88
CA ASP A 256 -6.97 -23.81 -5.30
C ASP A 256 -6.60 -23.78 -6.79
N ALA A 257 -7.52 -23.35 -7.64
CA ALA A 257 -7.33 -23.36 -9.09
C ALA A 257 -6.46 -22.20 -9.62
N VAL A 258 -6.62 -20.99 -9.04
CA VAL A 258 -5.95 -19.78 -9.54
C VAL A 258 -4.67 -19.48 -8.77
N LEU A 259 -4.72 -19.60 -7.45
CA LEU A 259 -3.60 -19.28 -6.58
C LEU A 259 -2.80 -20.52 -6.14
N LEU A 260 -3.17 -21.72 -6.61
CA LEU A 260 -2.51 -22.98 -6.26
C LEU A 260 -2.42 -23.23 -4.74
N GLY A 261 -3.43 -22.75 -4.01
CA GLY A 261 -3.49 -22.80 -2.55
C GLY A 261 -2.76 -21.66 -1.83
N GLN A 262 -2.17 -20.72 -2.55
CA GLN A 262 -1.47 -19.56 -2.00
C GLN A 262 -2.43 -18.41 -1.66
N GLY A 263 -3.36 -18.66 -0.75
CA GLY A 263 -4.35 -17.69 -0.32
C GLY A 263 -5.23 -18.21 0.80
N MET A 264 -6.10 -17.35 1.30
CA MET A 264 -7.08 -17.69 2.33
C MET A 264 -8.43 -17.13 1.96
N THR A 265 -9.51 -17.85 2.30
CA THR A 265 -10.87 -17.30 2.19
C THR A 265 -11.00 -16.08 3.09
N ALA A 266 -11.50 -14.99 2.52
CA ALA A 266 -11.73 -13.73 3.20
C ALA A 266 -13.21 -13.56 3.56
N TYR A 267 -13.48 -13.13 4.80
CA TYR A 267 -14.83 -12.78 5.28
C TYR A 267 -15.00 -11.29 5.55
N GLY A 268 -13.93 -10.52 5.43
CA GLY A 268 -13.91 -9.07 5.57
C GLY A 268 -12.59 -8.48 5.07
N PRO A 269 -12.49 -7.16 4.86
CA PRO A 269 -11.29 -6.54 4.30
C PRO A 269 -10.12 -6.46 5.30
N LEU A 270 -10.37 -6.53 6.61
CA LEU A 270 -9.38 -6.28 7.67
C LEU A 270 -8.89 -7.57 8.35
N GLN A 271 -8.76 -8.69 7.62
CA GLN A 271 -8.56 -10.01 8.21
C GLN A 271 -7.25 -10.25 8.93
N ARG A 272 -6.20 -9.50 8.62
CA ARG A 272 -4.84 -9.75 9.10
C ARG A 272 -4.33 -8.65 10.03
N ASN A 273 -5.19 -7.90 10.66
CA ASN A 273 -4.82 -6.88 11.62
C ASN A 273 -5.68 -6.93 12.89
N ILE A 274 -5.32 -6.12 13.88
CA ILE A 274 -6.01 -6.06 15.16
C ILE A 274 -7.46 -5.56 15.08
N TYR A 275 -7.85 -4.95 13.96
CA TYR A 275 -9.20 -4.43 13.70
C TYR A 275 -10.10 -5.46 13.02
N ASN A 276 -9.63 -6.69 12.81
CA ASN A 276 -10.45 -7.76 12.26
C ASN A 276 -11.65 -8.04 13.16
N ASN A 277 -12.83 -8.11 12.58
CA ASN A 277 -14.05 -8.56 13.27
C ASN A 277 -14.33 -10.02 12.91
N GLU A 278 -14.05 -10.93 13.83
CA GLU A 278 -14.33 -12.37 13.65
C GLU A 278 -15.81 -12.71 13.75
N ASN A 279 -16.67 -11.79 14.21
CA ASN A 279 -18.11 -12.00 14.36
C ASN A 279 -18.90 -11.55 13.12
N VAL A 280 -18.31 -11.59 11.93
CA VAL A 280 -19.01 -11.34 10.67
C VAL A 280 -19.71 -12.60 10.20
N GLU A 281 -20.79 -12.46 9.41
CA GLU A 281 -21.47 -13.59 8.80
C GLU A 281 -20.57 -14.24 7.74
N HIS A 282 -20.41 -15.58 7.83
CA HIS A 282 -19.64 -16.36 6.89
C HIS A 282 -20.57 -16.92 5.81
N TYR A 283 -20.30 -16.54 4.57
CA TYR A 283 -21.03 -17.05 3.40
C TYR A 283 -20.20 -18.17 2.77
N ASP A 284 -20.16 -19.34 3.42
CA ASP A 284 -19.48 -20.52 2.87
C ASP A 284 -20.23 -21.05 1.65
N TYR A 285 -19.49 -21.58 0.68
CA TYR A 285 -20.08 -22.08 -0.56
C TYR A 285 -21.22 -23.07 -0.31
N ASN A 286 -22.43 -22.69 -0.69
CA ASN A 286 -23.64 -23.48 -0.52
C ASN A 286 -24.67 -23.13 -1.63
N PRO A 287 -24.60 -23.81 -2.81
CA PRO A 287 -25.49 -23.53 -3.91
C PRO A 287 -26.97 -23.75 -3.59
N GLU A 288 -27.29 -24.73 -2.73
CA GLU A 288 -28.68 -24.99 -2.34
C GLU A 288 -29.23 -23.82 -1.50
N LYS A 289 -28.43 -23.32 -0.56
CA LYS A 289 -28.79 -22.12 0.21
C LYS A 289 -28.95 -20.89 -0.67
N SER A 290 -28.10 -20.74 -1.69
CA SER A 290 -28.24 -19.68 -2.69
C SER A 290 -29.59 -19.74 -3.40
N LYS A 291 -30.00 -20.93 -3.86
CA LYS A 291 -31.31 -21.13 -4.50
C LYS A 291 -32.48 -20.82 -3.57
N GLU A 292 -32.43 -21.31 -2.33
CA GLU A 292 -33.47 -21.04 -1.31
C GLU A 292 -33.66 -19.54 -1.11
N ILE A 293 -32.55 -18.77 -1.04
CA ILE A 293 -32.60 -17.31 -0.89
C ILE A 293 -33.21 -16.67 -2.14
N MET A 294 -32.75 -17.05 -3.34
CA MET A 294 -33.30 -16.50 -4.60
C MET A 294 -34.80 -16.71 -4.70
N GLU A 295 -35.28 -17.91 -4.39
CA GLU A 295 -36.71 -18.26 -4.38
C GLU A 295 -37.47 -17.47 -3.31
N SER A 296 -36.91 -17.31 -2.10
CA SER A 296 -37.54 -16.61 -0.99
C SER A 296 -37.75 -15.11 -1.27
N VAL A 297 -36.90 -14.51 -2.12
CA VAL A 297 -37.00 -13.13 -2.53
C VAL A 297 -37.80 -12.93 -3.85
N GLY A 298 -38.52 -13.97 -4.28
CA GLY A 298 -39.44 -13.92 -5.42
C GLY A 298 -38.79 -14.12 -6.79
N CYS A 299 -37.55 -14.62 -6.83
CA CYS A 299 -36.94 -15.01 -8.09
C CYS A 299 -37.34 -16.42 -8.49
N THR A 300 -37.54 -16.66 -9.80
CA THR A 300 -37.86 -17.96 -10.36
C THR A 300 -36.83 -18.37 -11.40
N MET A 301 -36.46 -19.65 -11.42
CA MET A 301 -35.56 -20.20 -12.42
C MET A 301 -36.28 -20.37 -13.77
N GLY A 302 -35.72 -19.77 -14.82
CA GLY A 302 -36.21 -19.96 -16.19
C GLY A 302 -35.67 -21.22 -16.83
N GLU A 303 -36.28 -21.64 -17.95
CA GLU A 303 -35.84 -22.81 -18.75
C GLU A 303 -34.42 -22.64 -19.33
N ASP A 304 -33.97 -21.42 -19.45
CA ASP A 304 -32.62 -21.03 -19.92
C ASP A 304 -31.54 -21.09 -18.81
N GLY A 305 -31.93 -21.48 -17.58
CA GLY A 305 -31.02 -21.62 -16.43
C GLY A 305 -30.67 -20.32 -15.74
N PHE A 306 -31.39 -19.23 -16.02
CA PHE A 306 -31.22 -17.96 -15.33
C PHE A 306 -32.38 -17.65 -14.40
N TYR A 307 -32.15 -16.85 -13.37
CA TYR A 307 -33.20 -16.34 -12.51
C TYR A 307 -33.90 -15.13 -13.10
N TYR A 308 -35.20 -15.04 -12.85
CA TYR A 308 -36.08 -13.93 -13.24
C TYR A 308 -36.86 -13.43 -12.04
N ARG A 309 -37.08 -12.12 -11.98
CA ARG A 309 -37.95 -11.44 -11.01
C ARG A 309 -38.87 -10.50 -11.79
N ASP A 310 -40.19 -10.58 -11.58
CA ASP A 310 -41.19 -9.77 -12.25
C ASP A 310 -41.08 -9.79 -13.79
N GLY A 311 -40.63 -10.90 -14.34
CA GLY A 311 -40.42 -11.11 -15.77
C GLY A 311 -39.10 -10.57 -16.33
N GLU A 312 -38.28 -9.94 -15.49
CA GLU A 312 -36.96 -9.46 -15.87
C GLU A 312 -35.88 -10.43 -15.44
N LYS A 313 -34.89 -10.63 -16.31
CA LYS A 313 -33.75 -11.51 -16.06
C LYS A 313 -32.83 -10.89 -15.01
N ILE A 314 -32.53 -11.65 -13.97
CA ILE A 314 -31.50 -11.25 -13.00
C ILE A 314 -30.12 -11.51 -13.62
N GLY A 315 -29.37 -10.43 -13.82
CA GLY A 315 -28.03 -10.50 -14.39
C GLY A 315 -27.33 -9.17 -14.28
N PHE A 316 -26.01 -9.24 -14.23
CA PHE A 316 -25.12 -8.08 -14.17
C PHE A 316 -23.82 -8.39 -14.95
N VAL A 317 -23.20 -7.36 -15.46
CA VAL A 317 -21.92 -7.40 -16.18
C VAL A 317 -20.87 -6.67 -15.36
#